data_42ae6ca1a3484f275e5c9cfd31b8b4f0
#
_entry.id   42ae6ca1a3484f275e5c9cfd31b8b4f0
#
_cell.length_a   1.000
_cell.length_b   1.000
_cell.length_c   1.000
_cell.angle_alpha   90.00
_cell.angle_beta   90.00
_cell.angle_gamma   90.00
#
_symmetry.space_group_name_H-M   'P 1'
#
loop_
_entity.id
_entity.type
_entity.pdbx_description
1 polymer ?
#
loop_
_entity_poly.entity_id
_entity_poly.type
_entity_poly.pdbx_seq_one_letter_code
_entity_poly.pdbx_strand_id
1 'polypeptide(L)'
;MRHVRLPSRPLHHGLRATLAALAVATFGLTGLVGLQPARAAEPAGVPDTIEQRVAACIACHGRQGSTGNAAFFPRLAGKPAGYLFNQLRSFRDGRRSNTDMNYMVRHMSDAYLQEIADYFAGLDLPYAAVSPTSDAPPAQLARGRQLALEGDATRNIPACVHCHGAALTGVQPAIPGLLGLPRLYVSSQLGAWLTNERHALAPDCMAEIGRRMTTADINAVASWLAVQPMPANPKPVSAPAAPLPMACGGMQ
;
A
#
# COMPACT_ATOMS: atom_id res chain seq x y z
N MET A 1 -30.35 -20.48 40.14
CA MET A 1 -30.14 -20.61 41.57
C MET A 1 -29.37 -21.87 41.86
N ARG A 2 -28.09 -21.80 42.09
CA ARG A 2 -27.30 -22.81 42.85
C ARG A 2 -26.05 -22.10 43.35
N HIS A 3 -26.06 -21.86 44.69
CA HIS A 3 -24.92 -21.32 45.44
C HIS A 3 -23.87 -22.42 45.62
N VAL A 4 -22.63 -22.11 45.29
CA VAL A 4 -21.47 -22.93 45.69
C VAL A 4 -20.73 -22.18 46.80
N ARG A 5 -20.68 -22.84 47.98
CA ARG A 5 -19.96 -22.39 49.18
C ARG A 5 -18.50 -22.82 49.11
N LEU A 6 -17.60 -21.91 49.44
CA LEU A 6 -16.17 -22.17 49.69
C LEU A 6 -15.97 -22.60 51.15
N PRO A 7 -15.10 -23.54 51.47
CA PRO A 7 -14.75 -23.88 52.84
C PRO A 7 -13.55 -23.04 53.34
N SER A 8 -13.74 -22.55 54.56
CA SER A 8 -12.73 -21.90 55.41
C SER A 8 -11.77 -22.93 56.01
N ARG A 9 -10.47 -22.63 56.07
CA ARG A 9 -9.47 -23.36 56.86
C ARG A 9 -8.80 -22.45 57.87
N PRO A 10 -8.48 -22.99 59.08
CA PRO A 10 -8.11 -22.21 60.26
C PRO A 10 -6.62 -21.93 60.37
N LEU A 11 -6.31 -20.84 61.06
CA LEU A 11 -4.99 -20.46 61.57
C LEU A 11 -4.47 -21.42 62.64
N HIS A 12 -3.20 -21.81 62.50
CA HIS A 12 -2.45 -22.33 63.67
C HIS A 12 -1.28 -21.41 63.98
N HIS A 13 -1.36 -20.83 65.16
CA HIS A 13 -0.27 -20.19 65.87
C HIS A 13 0.72 -21.24 66.37
N GLY A 14 2.00 -20.99 66.22
CA GLY A 14 3.07 -21.80 66.83
C GLY A 14 4.29 -20.97 67.09
N LEU A 15 4.32 -20.39 68.29
CA LEU A 15 5.41 -19.66 68.91
C LEU A 15 6.51 -20.65 69.30
N ARG A 16 7.78 -20.46 68.88
CA ARG A 16 8.97 -20.92 69.60
C ARG A 16 10.13 -19.97 69.32
N ALA A 17 10.42 -19.20 70.33
CA ALA A 17 11.68 -18.50 70.56
C ALA A 17 12.74 -19.49 71.03
N THR A 18 13.95 -19.46 70.47
CA THR A 18 15.16 -19.87 71.16
C THR A 18 16.32 -19.01 70.71
N LEU A 19 16.96 -18.44 71.71
CA LEU A 19 18.20 -17.68 71.68
C LEU A 19 19.37 -18.57 71.22
N ALA A 20 20.30 -18.00 70.47
CA ALA A 20 21.70 -18.34 70.53
C ALA A 20 22.54 -17.11 70.13
N ALA A 21 23.29 -16.67 71.10
CA ALA A 21 24.17 -15.52 71.02
C ALA A 21 25.57 -15.92 70.49
N LEU A 22 26.29 -14.92 70.05
CA LEU A 22 27.76 -14.78 69.87
C LEU A 22 28.48 -15.74 68.88
N ALA A 23 28.92 -15.15 67.79
CA ALA A 23 30.29 -15.25 67.32
C ALA A 23 30.66 -13.96 66.55
N VAL A 24 31.27 -13.04 67.27
CA VAL A 24 32.08 -11.97 66.69
C VAL A 24 33.48 -12.59 66.45
N ALA A 25 33.83 -12.69 65.18
CA ALA A 25 35.29 -12.80 64.85
C ALA A 25 35.47 -12.35 63.36
N THR A 26 36.00 -11.19 63.26
CA THR A 26 37.06 -10.81 62.28
C THR A 26 37.10 -11.58 60.97
N PHE A 27 36.59 -10.97 59.91
CA PHE A 27 37.18 -11.16 58.59
C PHE A 27 37.32 -9.80 57.91
N GLY A 28 38.58 -9.57 57.55
CA GLY A 28 39.10 -8.31 57.12
C GLY A 28 38.55 -7.75 55.83
N LEU A 29 38.75 -6.53 55.79
CA LEU A 29 38.97 -5.61 54.70
C LEU A 29 39.38 -6.30 53.37
N THR A 30 38.46 -6.69 52.51
CA THR A 30 38.76 -6.86 51.07
C THR A 30 37.45 -6.67 50.28
N GLY A 31 37.46 -5.66 49.43
CA GLY A 31 36.57 -5.60 48.28
C GLY A 31 35.35 -4.73 48.45
N LEU A 32 35.49 -3.40 48.52
CA LEU A 32 34.56 -2.51 47.90
C LEU A 32 34.59 -2.81 46.37
N VAL A 33 33.97 -3.88 45.93
CA VAL A 33 33.57 -4.01 44.54
C VAL A 33 32.52 -2.91 44.32
N GLY A 34 32.96 -1.83 43.69
CA GLY A 34 32.08 -0.73 43.33
C GLY A 34 30.90 -1.30 42.52
N LEU A 35 29.73 -1.29 43.14
CA LEU A 35 28.46 -1.39 42.42
C LEU A 35 28.40 -0.18 41.49
N GLN A 36 29.04 -0.30 40.33
CA GLN A 36 28.78 0.63 39.24
C GLN A 36 27.30 0.45 38.90
N PRO A 37 26.51 1.52 38.97
CA PRO A 37 25.15 1.43 38.45
C PRO A 37 25.25 0.94 37.02
N ALA A 38 24.61 -0.18 36.71
CA ALA A 38 24.48 -0.65 35.35
C ALA A 38 23.84 0.51 34.56
N ARG A 39 24.65 1.20 33.79
CA ARG A 39 24.18 2.23 32.88
C ARG A 39 23.33 1.48 31.88
N ALA A 40 22.03 1.62 31.97
CA ALA A 40 21.11 1.12 30.95
C ALA A 40 21.65 1.69 29.62
N ALA A 41 22.07 0.81 28.72
CA ALA A 41 22.39 1.23 27.36
C ALA A 41 21.20 2.03 26.84
N GLU A 42 21.43 3.27 26.45
CA GLU A 42 20.39 4.03 25.76
C GLU A 42 19.90 3.15 24.61
N PRO A 43 18.58 2.96 24.49
CA PRO A 43 18.04 2.18 23.39
C PRO A 43 18.59 2.80 22.10
N ALA A 44 19.28 1.99 21.30
CA ALA A 44 19.79 2.44 20.01
C ALA A 44 18.62 3.06 19.27
N GLY A 45 18.68 4.36 19.00
CA GLY A 45 17.60 5.06 18.31
C GLY A 45 17.30 4.36 17.00
N VAL A 46 16.03 4.28 16.64
CA VAL A 46 15.62 3.74 15.33
C VAL A 46 16.30 4.60 14.25
N PRO A 47 17.07 4.01 13.32
CA PRO A 47 17.72 4.78 12.27
C PRO A 47 16.69 5.58 11.46
N ASP A 48 16.97 6.87 11.24
CA ASP A 48 16.12 7.70 10.41
C ASP A 48 16.45 7.48 8.92
N THR A 49 15.98 6.35 8.39
CA THR A 49 16.12 5.98 6.97
C THR A 49 14.77 5.91 6.29
N ILE A 50 14.75 6.03 4.97
CA ILE A 50 13.49 5.94 4.21
C ILE A 50 12.82 4.58 4.39
N GLU A 51 13.59 3.48 4.54
CA GLU A 51 13.07 2.14 4.83
C GLU A 51 12.29 2.11 6.15
N GLN A 52 12.79 2.77 7.18
CA GLN A 52 12.08 2.88 8.47
C GLN A 52 10.85 3.77 8.35
N ARG A 53 10.94 4.87 7.62
CA ARG A 53 9.83 5.79 7.42
C ARG A 53 8.67 5.13 6.66
N VAL A 54 8.93 4.21 5.72
CA VAL A 54 7.89 3.51 4.95
C VAL A 54 7.42 2.21 5.63
N ALA A 55 7.92 1.84 6.81
CA ALA A 55 7.55 0.61 7.51
C ALA A 55 6.02 0.49 7.70
N ALA A 56 5.34 1.59 8.02
CA ALA A 56 3.88 1.62 8.14
C ALA A 56 3.17 1.35 6.81
N CYS A 57 3.74 1.75 5.69
CA CYS A 57 3.17 1.53 4.36
C CYS A 57 3.21 0.04 3.97
N ILE A 58 4.33 -0.64 4.27
CA ILE A 58 4.53 -2.05 3.92
C ILE A 58 3.65 -3.00 4.74
N ALA A 59 3.12 -2.58 5.87
CA ALA A 59 2.17 -3.38 6.66
C ALA A 59 0.92 -3.76 5.84
N CYS A 60 0.42 -2.86 5.00
CA CYS A 60 -0.72 -3.08 4.12
C CYS A 60 -0.31 -3.38 2.67
N HIS A 61 0.70 -2.66 2.15
CA HIS A 61 1.15 -2.81 0.76
C HIS A 61 2.17 -3.94 0.55
N GLY A 62 2.43 -4.74 1.60
CA GLY A 62 3.33 -5.88 1.57
C GLY A 62 4.81 -5.48 1.54
N ARG A 63 5.69 -6.48 1.70
CA ARG A 63 7.12 -6.23 1.72
C ARG A 63 7.53 -5.40 0.51
N GLN A 64 8.11 -4.23 0.76
CA GLN A 64 8.56 -3.27 -0.25
C GLN A 64 7.46 -2.84 -1.25
N GLY A 65 6.18 -2.84 -0.83
CA GLY A 65 5.08 -2.45 -1.73
C GLY A 65 4.78 -3.45 -2.85
N SER A 66 5.10 -4.73 -2.66
CA SER A 66 4.99 -5.77 -3.69
C SER A 66 3.67 -6.53 -3.70
N THR A 67 2.72 -6.23 -2.80
CA THR A 67 1.42 -6.95 -2.80
C THR A 67 0.74 -6.86 -4.16
N GLY A 68 0.42 -8.03 -4.71
CA GLY A 68 -0.32 -8.14 -5.95
C GLY A 68 -1.72 -8.73 -5.82
N ASN A 69 -2.05 -9.34 -4.67
CA ASN A 69 -3.25 -10.19 -4.55
C ASN A 69 -4.31 -9.68 -3.58
N ALA A 70 -4.05 -8.61 -2.82
CA ALA A 70 -5.08 -8.04 -1.96
C ALA A 70 -5.96 -7.09 -2.77
N ALA A 71 -7.26 -7.34 -2.79
CA ALA A 71 -8.24 -6.61 -3.60
C ALA A 71 -8.21 -5.08 -3.38
N PHE A 72 -7.70 -4.63 -2.22
CA PHE A 72 -7.72 -3.23 -1.81
C PHE A 72 -6.33 -2.59 -1.65
N PHE A 73 -5.27 -3.38 -1.62
CA PHE A 73 -3.90 -2.90 -1.43
C PHE A 73 -3.09 -3.02 -2.72
N PRO A 74 -3.01 -1.96 -3.54
CA PRO A 74 -2.30 -2.04 -4.81
C PRO A 74 -0.79 -2.15 -4.60
N ARG A 75 -0.12 -2.78 -5.57
CA ARG A 75 1.32 -2.72 -5.70
C ARG A 75 1.79 -1.26 -5.85
N LEU A 76 2.84 -0.89 -5.12
CA LEU A 76 3.50 0.41 -5.20
C LEU A 76 4.81 0.34 -5.99
N ALA A 77 5.60 -0.73 -5.77
CA ALA A 77 6.92 -0.90 -6.33
C ALA A 77 6.93 -0.78 -7.87
N GLY A 78 7.86 0.03 -8.38
CA GLY A 78 8.09 0.21 -9.81
C GLY A 78 7.05 1.05 -10.56
N LYS A 79 6.08 1.67 -9.85
CA LYS A 79 5.19 2.64 -10.49
C LYS A 79 5.90 3.98 -10.68
N PRO A 80 5.51 4.80 -11.67
CA PRO A 80 6.11 6.13 -11.86
C PRO A 80 6.05 6.97 -10.59
N ALA A 81 7.14 7.64 -10.25
CA ALA A 81 7.24 8.46 -9.03
C ALA A 81 6.19 9.57 -9.00
N GLY A 82 6.01 10.28 -10.10
CA GLY A 82 4.98 11.33 -10.21
C GLY A 82 3.56 10.78 -10.02
N TYR A 83 3.29 9.56 -10.49
CA TYR A 83 2.00 8.92 -10.21
C TYR A 83 1.82 8.67 -8.71
N LEU A 84 2.81 8.06 -8.05
CA LEU A 84 2.74 7.76 -6.62
C LEU A 84 2.58 9.04 -5.79
N PHE A 85 3.37 10.07 -6.08
CA PHE A 85 3.27 11.37 -5.45
C PHE A 85 1.88 11.98 -5.62
N ASN A 86 1.34 11.99 -6.84
CA ASN A 86 0.00 12.49 -7.11
C ASN A 86 -1.09 11.72 -6.36
N GLN A 87 -0.93 10.39 -6.18
CA GLN A 87 -1.88 9.61 -5.40
C GLN A 87 -1.81 9.94 -3.91
N LEU A 88 -0.61 10.04 -3.33
CA LEU A 88 -0.42 10.41 -1.92
C LEU A 88 -1.02 11.81 -1.64
N ARG A 89 -0.73 12.78 -2.50
CA ARG A 89 -1.36 14.11 -2.41
C ARG A 89 -2.88 14.05 -2.57
N SER A 90 -3.39 13.23 -3.49
CA SER A 90 -4.83 13.11 -3.71
C SER A 90 -5.56 12.54 -2.50
N PHE A 91 -4.95 11.61 -1.78
CA PHE A 91 -5.48 11.15 -0.49
C PHE A 91 -5.40 12.23 0.59
N ARG A 92 -4.26 12.93 0.71
CA ARG A 92 -4.10 13.99 1.71
C ARG A 92 -5.11 15.12 1.50
N ASP A 93 -5.28 15.53 0.26
CA ASP A 93 -6.08 16.70 -0.14
C ASP A 93 -7.57 16.35 -0.42
N GLY A 94 -8.00 15.10 -0.16
CA GLY A 94 -9.39 14.67 -0.27
C GLY A 94 -9.91 14.44 -1.71
N ARG A 95 -9.03 14.50 -2.72
CA ARG A 95 -9.40 14.15 -4.12
C ARG A 95 -9.60 12.65 -4.33
N ARG A 96 -9.08 11.83 -3.44
CA ARG A 96 -9.24 10.39 -3.40
C ARG A 96 -9.59 9.94 -2.00
N SER A 97 -10.59 9.08 -1.85
CA SER A 97 -11.05 8.62 -0.55
C SER A 97 -10.63 7.18 -0.27
N ASN A 98 -10.06 6.98 0.88
CA ASN A 98 -9.84 5.70 1.56
C ASN A 98 -9.45 6.04 3.00
N THR A 99 -10.21 5.58 3.97
CA THR A 99 -10.07 5.98 5.39
C THR A 99 -8.64 5.84 5.90
N ASP A 100 -8.00 4.69 5.64
CA ASP A 100 -6.66 4.42 6.14
C ASP A 100 -5.61 5.29 5.44
N MET A 101 -5.69 5.41 4.11
CA MET A 101 -4.76 6.23 3.36
C MET A 101 -4.89 7.71 3.69
N ASN A 102 -6.12 8.25 3.79
CA ASN A 102 -6.33 9.65 4.18
C ASN A 102 -5.75 9.91 5.59
N TYR A 103 -5.95 8.97 6.52
CA TYR A 103 -5.38 9.06 7.87
C TYR A 103 -3.85 9.06 7.84
N MET A 104 -3.25 8.14 7.08
CA MET A 104 -1.79 7.97 7.02
C MET A 104 -1.06 9.20 6.50
N VAL A 105 -1.59 9.87 5.47
CA VAL A 105 -0.87 10.95 4.77
C VAL A 105 -1.29 12.36 5.16
N ARG A 106 -2.32 12.54 5.98
CA ARG A 106 -2.99 13.83 6.27
C ARG A 106 -2.07 14.97 6.74
N HIS A 107 -0.95 14.63 7.39
CA HIS A 107 -0.01 15.59 7.96
C HIS A 107 1.36 15.59 7.29
N MET A 108 1.51 14.83 6.18
CA MET A 108 2.79 14.73 5.49
C MET A 108 2.99 15.93 4.55
N SER A 109 4.21 16.47 4.54
CA SER A 109 4.61 17.53 3.61
C SER A 109 4.77 16.98 2.19
N ASP A 110 4.73 17.87 1.19
CA ASP A 110 5.00 17.48 -0.21
C ASP A 110 6.38 16.85 -0.37
N ALA A 111 7.40 17.40 0.31
CA ALA A 111 8.75 16.85 0.26
C ALA A 111 8.79 15.38 0.78
N TYR A 112 8.12 15.11 1.90
CA TYR A 112 8.07 13.77 2.46
C TYR A 112 7.26 12.80 1.60
N LEU A 113 6.15 13.25 1.02
CA LEU A 113 5.38 12.45 0.06
C LEU A 113 6.19 12.13 -1.20
N GLN A 114 7.06 13.07 -1.65
CA GLN A 114 7.95 12.83 -2.78
C GLN A 114 9.02 11.79 -2.45
N GLU A 115 9.67 11.87 -1.27
CA GLU A 115 10.64 10.85 -0.83
C GLU A 115 10.03 9.45 -0.82
N ILE A 116 8.81 9.31 -0.31
CA ILE A 116 8.06 8.03 -0.30
C ILE A 116 7.80 7.56 -1.74
N ALA A 117 7.37 8.45 -2.62
CA ALA A 117 7.08 8.14 -4.00
C ALA A 117 8.33 7.66 -4.75
N ASP A 118 9.46 8.37 -4.58
CA ASP A 118 10.74 8.03 -5.20
C ASP A 118 11.27 6.68 -4.71
N TYR A 119 11.17 6.41 -3.41
CA TYR A 119 11.56 5.13 -2.83
C TYR A 119 10.82 3.96 -3.51
N PHE A 120 9.49 3.98 -3.53
CA PHE A 120 8.72 2.89 -4.14
C PHE A 120 8.87 2.82 -5.65
N ALA A 121 9.04 3.94 -6.33
CA ALA A 121 9.28 3.97 -7.78
C ALA A 121 10.64 3.34 -8.15
N GLY A 122 11.66 3.50 -7.31
CA GLY A 122 12.99 2.92 -7.50
C GLY A 122 13.08 1.41 -7.29
N LEU A 123 12.06 0.79 -6.69
CA LEU A 123 12.08 -0.65 -6.40
C LEU A 123 11.80 -1.48 -7.65
N ASP A 124 12.74 -2.37 -7.98
CA ASP A 124 12.62 -3.34 -9.08
C ASP A 124 12.33 -4.74 -8.52
N LEU A 125 11.08 -5.02 -8.30
CA LEU A 125 10.63 -6.28 -7.71
C LEU A 125 9.82 -7.09 -8.71
N PRO A 126 9.91 -8.43 -8.70
CA PRO A 126 9.12 -9.28 -9.57
C PRO A 126 7.62 -9.06 -9.30
N TYR A 127 6.82 -9.20 -10.33
CA TYR A 127 5.36 -9.27 -10.19
C TYR A 127 4.95 -10.67 -9.76
N ALA A 128 3.88 -10.78 -8.97
CA ALA A 128 3.25 -12.05 -8.69
C ALA A 128 2.74 -12.69 -10.01
N ALA A 129 2.80 -14.00 -10.09
CA ALA A 129 2.22 -14.72 -11.22
C ALA A 129 0.72 -14.41 -11.32
N VAL A 130 0.28 -14.06 -12.52
CA VAL A 130 -1.13 -13.83 -12.83
C VAL A 130 -1.76 -15.14 -13.27
N SER A 131 -2.94 -15.48 -12.72
CA SER A 131 -3.72 -16.59 -13.24
C SER A 131 -4.24 -16.22 -14.65
N PRO A 132 -3.95 -17.02 -15.68
CA PRO A 132 -4.43 -16.73 -17.02
C PRO A 132 -5.92 -17.04 -17.20
N THR A 133 -6.57 -17.58 -16.18
CA THR A 133 -7.99 -17.98 -16.22
C THR A 133 -8.88 -16.92 -15.59
N SER A 134 -10.03 -16.68 -16.21
CA SER A 134 -11.07 -15.80 -15.72
C SER A 134 -12.40 -16.55 -15.64
N ASP A 135 -13.20 -16.23 -14.65
CA ASP A 135 -14.60 -16.62 -14.51
C ASP A 135 -15.57 -15.75 -15.34
N ALA A 136 -15.03 -14.71 -15.97
CA ALA A 136 -15.84 -13.79 -16.78
C ALA A 136 -16.24 -14.42 -18.12
N PRO A 137 -17.47 -14.19 -18.60
CA PRO A 137 -17.92 -14.67 -19.91
C PRO A 137 -17.00 -14.22 -21.05
N PRO A 138 -16.80 -15.03 -22.11
CA PRO A 138 -15.94 -14.66 -23.25
C PRO A 138 -16.30 -13.31 -23.89
N ALA A 139 -17.60 -13.01 -24.02
CA ALA A 139 -18.06 -11.72 -24.56
C ALA A 139 -17.63 -10.52 -23.68
N GLN A 140 -17.62 -10.69 -22.35
CA GLN A 140 -17.13 -9.66 -21.42
C GLN A 140 -15.63 -9.46 -21.59
N LEU A 141 -14.86 -10.52 -21.71
CA LEU A 141 -13.41 -10.43 -21.95
C LEU A 141 -13.10 -9.78 -23.30
N ALA A 142 -13.86 -10.13 -24.37
CA ALA A 142 -13.73 -9.52 -25.68
C ALA A 142 -14.02 -8.00 -25.62
N ARG A 143 -15.06 -7.58 -24.91
CA ARG A 143 -15.37 -6.15 -24.70
C ARG A 143 -14.25 -5.44 -23.92
N GLY A 144 -13.71 -6.07 -22.88
CA GLY A 144 -12.60 -5.53 -22.11
C GLY A 144 -11.35 -5.33 -22.97
N ARG A 145 -11.02 -6.32 -23.81
CA ARG A 145 -9.94 -6.25 -24.79
C ARG A 145 -10.14 -5.09 -25.78
N GLN A 146 -11.33 -4.99 -26.37
CA GLN A 146 -11.66 -3.91 -27.28
C GLN A 146 -11.42 -2.54 -26.65
N LEU A 147 -11.97 -2.28 -25.46
CA LEU A 147 -11.79 -1.00 -24.76
C LEU A 147 -10.32 -0.72 -24.44
N ALA A 148 -9.58 -1.75 -24.03
CA ALA A 148 -8.18 -1.57 -23.65
C ALA A 148 -7.27 -1.28 -24.85
N LEU A 149 -7.51 -1.94 -26.00
CA LEU A 149 -6.60 -1.89 -27.15
C LEU A 149 -7.08 -1.00 -28.30
N GLU A 150 -8.41 -0.81 -28.43
CA GLU A 150 -9.03 -0.12 -29.57
C GLU A 150 -9.87 1.09 -29.12
N GLY A 151 -10.39 1.06 -27.87
CA GLY A 151 -11.28 2.08 -27.35
C GLY A 151 -12.73 1.92 -27.84
N ASP A 152 -13.48 3.03 -27.79
CA ASP A 152 -14.85 3.13 -28.31
C ASP A 152 -15.07 4.55 -28.85
N ALA A 153 -14.84 4.72 -30.15
CA ALA A 153 -14.94 6.01 -30.82
C ALA A 153 -16.36 6.61 -30.75
N THR A 154 -17.41 5.77 -30.71
CA THR A 154 -18.81 6.23 -30.65
C THR A 154 -19.13 6.94 -29.33
N ARG A 155 -18.39 6.64 -28.26
CA ARG A 155 -18.51 7.24 -26.94
C ARG A 155 -17.31 8.11 -26.56
N ASN A 156 -16.41 8.37 -27.50
CA ASN A 156 -15.19 9.11 -27.28
C ASN A 156 -14.33 8.52 -26.13
N ILE A 157 -14.28 7.18 -26.03
CA ILE A 157 -13.40 6.47 -25.10
C ILE A 157 -12.12 6.07 -25.85
N PRO A 158 -10.98 6.75 -25.62
CA PRO A 158 -9.72 6.34 -26.23
C PRO A 158 -9.26 4.99 -25.69
N ALA A 159 -8.50 4.25 -26.47
CA ALA A 159 -7.90 3.00 -26.02
C ALA A 159 -6.98 3.25 -24.80
N CYS A 160 -7.01 2.37 -23.80
CA CYS A 160 -6.16 2.49 -22.62
C CYS A 160 -4.66 2.52 -22.98
N VAL A 161 -4.26 1.76 -24.02
CA VAL A 161 -2.87 1.73 -24.54
C VAL A 161 -2.38 3.09 -25.02
N HIS A 162 -3.24 4.00 -25.45
CA HIS A 162 -2.82 5.31 -25.94
C HIS A 162 -2.23 6.20 -24.83
N CYS A 163 -2.63 5.98 -23.58
CA CYS A 163 -2.11 6.73 -22.45
C CYS A 163 -1.23 5.88 -21.54
N HIS A 164 -1.65 4.63 -21.27
CA HIS A 164 -0.96 3.76 -20.30
C HIS A 164 0.22 2.96 -20.90
N GLY A 165 0.62 3.31 -22.14
CA GLY A 165 1.69 2.65 -22.88
C GLY A 165 1.21 1.41 -23.65
N ALA A 166 1.85 1.11 -24.79
CA ALA A 166 1.45 0.02 -25.68
C ALA A 166 1.38 -1.35 -24.97
N ALA A 167 2.26 -1.57 -24.00
CA ALA A 167 2.27 -2.78 -23.16
C ALA A 167 1.47 -2.62 -21.85
N LEU A 168 0.76 -1.52 -21.65
CA LEU A 168 -0.01 -1.21 -20.43
C LEU A 168 0.85 -1.22 -19.14
N THR A 169 2.14 -0.98 -19.26
CA THR A 169 3.09 -0.93 -18.14
C THR A 169 3.23 0.45 -17.53
N GLY A 170 2.61 1.47 -18.13
CA GLY A 170 2.68 2.86 -17.71
C GLY A 170 3.65 3.69 -18.51
N VAL A 171 3.63 5.00 -18.27
CA VAL A 171 4.48 6.00 -18.94
C VAL A 171 5.00 6.99 -17.91
N GLN A 172 6.30 7.27 -17.96
CA GLN A 172 6.89 8.32 -17.12
C GLN A 172 6.34 9.70 -17.51
N PRO A 173 6.30 10.67 -16.58
CA PRO A 173 6.64 10.52 -15.17
C PRO A 173 5.46 10.05 -14.30
N ALA A 174 4.19 10.04 -14.80
CA ALA A 174 3.03 9.99 -13.92
C ALA A 174 1.84 9.14 -14.40
N ILE A 175 1.96 8.36 -15.47
CA ILE A 175 0.90 7.45 -15.91
C ILE A 175 1.21 6.03 -15.44
N PRO A 176 0.32 5.41 -14.61
CA PRO A 176 0.57 4.09 -14.04
C PRO A 176 0.38 2.97 -15.05
N GLY A 177 1.09 1.85 -14.86
CA GLY A 177 0.75 0.58 -15.50
C GLY A 177 -0.57 0.02 -14.95
N LEU A 178 -1.27 -0.70 -15.80
CA LEU A 178 -2.58 -1.31 -15.53
C LEU A 178 -2.49 -2.82 -15.29
N LEU A 179 -1.39 -3.46 -15.66
CA LEU A 179 -1.20 -4.90 -15.49
C LEU A 179 -0.76 -5.27 -14.07
N GLY A 180 -1.00 -6.52 -13.67
CA GLY A 180 -0.67 -7.03 -12.35
C GLY A 180 -1.52 -6.44 -11.22
N LEU A 181 -2.67 -5.83 -11.53
CA LEU A 181 -3.62 -5.30 -10.56
C LEU A 181 -4.81 -6.26 -10.39
N PRO A 182 -5.30 -6.46 -9.16
CA PRO A 182 -6.51 -7.26 -8.94
C PRO A 182 -7.73 -6.67 -9.64
N ARG A 183 -8.60 -7.54 -10.19
CA ARG A 183 -9.85 -7.13 -10.86
C ARG A 183 -10.67 -6.17 -10.00
N LEU A 184 -10.87 -6.51 -8.73
CA LEU A 184 -11.67 -5.68 -7.82
C LEU A 184 -11.03 -4.29 -7.59
N TYR A 185 -9.71 -4.22 -7.55
CA TYR A 185 -9.04 -2.93 -7.45
C TYR A 185 -9.28 -2.06 -8.70
N VAL A 186 -9.10 -2.62 -9.90
CA VAL A 186 -9.32 -1.89 -11.15
C VAL A 186 -10.77 -1.42 -11.25
N SER A 187 -11.74 -2.30 -10.99
CA SER A 187 -13.17 -1.95 -11.06
C SER A 187 -13.55 -0.89 -10.02
N SER A 188 -13.04 -0.97 -8.79
CA SER A 188 -13.32 0.04 -7.76
C SER A 188 -12.73 1.41 -8.12
N GLN A 189 -11.53 1.45 -8.72
CA GLN A 189 -10.92 2.71 -9.12
C GLN A 189 -11.68 3.39 -10.27
N LEU A 190 -12.07 2.65 -11.31
CA LEU A 190 -12.89 3.17 -12.41
C LEU A 190 -14.28 3.53 -11.93
N GLY A 191 -14.89 2.71 -11.05
CA GLY A 191 -16.16 3.00 -10.42
C GLY A 191 -16.16 4.30 -9.63
N ALA A 192 -15.12 4.55 -8.85
CA ALA A 192 -14.98 5.78 -8.08
C ALA A 192 -14.89 7.06 -8.94
N TRP A 193 -14.32 6.98 -10.15
CA TRP A 193 -14.39 8.07 -11.12
C TRP A 193 -15.80 8.21 -11.74
N LEU A 194 -16.47 7.08 -12.03
CA LEU A 194 -17.84 7.10 -12.52
C LEU A 194 -18.81 7.73 -11.52
N THR A 195 -18.66 7.44 -10.23
CA THR A 195 -19.50 7.96 -9.14
C THR A 195 -19.05 9.33 -8.61
N ASN A 196 -17.98 9.89 -9.19
CA ASN A 196 -17.42 11.18 -8.78
C ASN A 196 -16.84 11.20 -7.34
N GLU A 197 -16.41 10.04 -6.83
CA GLU A 197 -15.75 9.89 -5.54
C GLU A 197 -14.22 10.00 -5.64
N ARG A 198 -13.69 9.88 -6.85
CA ARG A 198 -12.26 10.01 -7.13
C ARG A 198 -12.01 11.11 -8.14
N HIS A 199 -11.04 11.95 -7.84
CA HIS A 199 -10.57 13.03 -8.69
C HIS A 199 -9.05 12.98 -8.83
N ALA A 200 -8.54 13.51 -9.95
CA ALA A 200 -7.13 13.81 -10.14
C ALA A 200 -6.92 15.33 -10.24
N LEU A 201 -5.67 15.75 -10.52
CA LEU A 201 -5.39 17.14 -10.85
C LEU A 201 -6.05 17.49 -12.18
N ALA A 202 -6.65 18.70 -12.22
CA ALA A 202 -7.32 19.17 -13.43
C ALA A 202 -6.31 19.53 -14.54
N PRO A 203 -6.65 19.22 -15.81
CA PRO A 203 -7.84 18.51 -16.27
C PRO A 203 -7.78 17.02 -15.92
N ASP A 204 -8.86 16.48 -15.31
CA ASP A 204 -8.93 15.09 -14.89
C ASP A 204 -9.38 14.18 -16.04
N CYS A 205 -8.40 13.72 -16.82
CA CYS A 205 -8.63 12.86 -17.98
C CYS A 205 -9.29 11.52 -17.61
N MET A 206 -8.97 10.95 -16.45
CA MET A 206 -9.55 9.67 -16.04
C MET A 206 -11.01 9.82 -15.57
N ALA A 207 -11.37 10.93 -14.96
CA ALA A 207 -12.77 11.24 -14.65
C ALA A 207 -13.58 11.39 -15.94
N GLU A 208 -13.01 12.03 -16.96
CA GLU A 208 -13.68 12.18 -18.28
C GLU A 208 -13.93 10.82 -18.93
N ILE A 209 -12.93 9.91 -18.90
CA ILE A 209 -13.07 8.55 -19.41
C ILE A 209 -14.06 7.75 -18.55
N GLY A 210 -13.95 7.79 -17.23
CA GLY A 210 -14.81 7.06 -16.30
C GLY A 210 -16.28 7.37 -16.48
N ARG A 211 -16.63 8.66 -16.68
CA ARG A 211 -18.01 9.09 -16.94
C ARG A 211 -18.60 8.58 -18.26
N ARG A 212 -17.76 8.24 -19.23
CA ARG A 212 -18.18 7.67 -20.53
C ARG A 212 -18.34 6.16 -20.50
N MET A 213 -17.81 5.48 -19.45
CA MET A 213 -17.92 4.03 -19.29
C MET A 213 -19.22 3.65 -18.58
N THR A 214 -19.80 2.52 -18.97
CA THR A 214 -20.85 1.86 -18.18
C THR A 214 -20.25 0.94 -17.12
N THR A 215 -21.02 0.55 -16.11
CA THR A 215 -20.58 -0.47 -15.14
C THR A 215 -20.17 -1.79 -15.83
N ALA A 216 -20.87 -2.15 -16.94
CA ALA A 216 -20.51 -3.32 -17.72
C ALA A 216 -19.13 -3.17 -18.39
N ASP A 217 -18.80 -1.98 -18.92
CA ASP A 217 -17.48 -1.70 -19.50
C ASP A 217 -16.38 -1.75 -18.44
N ILE A 218 -16.63 -1.17 -17.26
CA ILE A 218 -15.69 -1.21 -16.14
C ILE A 218 -15.38 -2.66 -15.73
N ASN A 219 -16.41 -3.49 -15.59
CA ASN A 219 -16.26 -4.90 -15.27
C ASN A 219 -15.52 -5.65 -16.38
N ALA A 220 -15.79 -5.33 -17.65
CA ALA A 220 -15.15 -5.94 -18.80
C ALA A 220 -13.65 -5.63 -18.84
N VAL A 221 -13.28 -4.36 -18.72
CA VAL A 221 -11.86 -3.93 -18.69
C VAL A 221 -11.14 -4.52 -17.50
N ALA A 222 -11.72 -4.46 -16.30
CA ALA A 222 -11.11 -5.00 -15.09
C ALA A 222 -10.87 -6.51 -15.18
N SER A 223 -11.84 -7.27 -15.74
CA SER A 223 -11.71 -8.72 -15.94
C SER A 223 -10.63 -9.06 -16.96
N TRP A 224 -10.56 -8.32 -18.07
CA TRP A 224 -9.56 -8.56 -19.10
C TRP A 224 -8.15 -8.21 -18.62
N LEU A 225 -7.95 -7.05 -17.97
CA LEU A 225 -6.64 -6.62 -17.45
C LEU A 225 -6.09 -7.60 -16.42
N ALA A 226 -6.94 -8.13 -15.55
CA ALA A 226 -6.52 -8.99 -14.44
C ALA A 226 -5.92 -10.34 -14.88
N VAL A 227 -6.18 -10.77 -16.11
CA VAL A 227 -5.64 -12.04 -16.67
C VAL A 227 -4.53 -11.84 -17.69
N GLN A 228 -4.13 -10.59 -17.95
CA GLN A 228 -3.03 -10.34 -18.89
C GLN A 228 -1.69 -10.70 -18.26
N PRO A 229 -0.82 -11.42 -18.99
CA PRO A 229 0.51 -11.73 -18.50
C PRO A 229 1.35 -10.45 -18.41
N MET A 230 2.27 -10.42 -17.45
CA MET A 230 3.28 -9.36 -17.41
C MET A 230 4.26 -9.51 -18.57
N PRO A 231 4.59 -8.42 -19.31
CA PRO A 231 5.62 -8.48 -20.33
C PRO A 231 7.01 -8.69 -19.71
N ALA A 232 7.98 -9.12 -20.51
CA ALA A 232 9.36 -9.33 -20.08
C ALA A 232 9.98 -8.07 -19.46
N ASN A 233 9.63 -6.89 -20.01
CA ASN A 233 9.97 -5.61 -19.38
C ASN A 233 8.69 -4.97 -18.81
N PRO A 234 8.44 -5.07 -17.48
CA PRO A 234 7.26 -4.51 -16.86
C PRO A 234 7.40 -3.03 -16.48
N LYS A 235 8.54 -2.40 -16.78
CA LYS A 235 8.80 -0.99 -16.38
C LYS A 235 8.01 -0.02 -17.24
N PRO A 236 7.59 1.12 -16.66
CA PRO A 236 7.00 2.22 -17.41
C PRO A 236 7.95 2.69 -18.52
N VAL A 237 7.40 2.98 -19.71
CA VAL A 237 8.19 3.57 -20.78
C VAL A 237 8.50 5.04 -20.48
N SER A 238 9.60 5.57 -21.07
CA SER A 238 10.07 6.93 -20.79
C SER A 238 9.15 8.03 -21.34
N ALA A 239 8.45 7.74 -22.46
CA ALA A 239 7.53 8.67 -23.09
C ALA A 239 6.39 7.93 -23.79
N PRO A 240 5.23 8.57 -24.00
CA PRO A 240 4.17 8.00 -24.82
C PRO A 240 4.62 7.86 -26.27
N ALA A 241 4.12 6.84 -26.97
CA ALA A 241 4.44 6.58 -28.38
C ALA A 241 3.86 7.65 -29.34
N ALA A 242 2.83 8.37 -28.91
CA ALA A 242 2.19 9.45 -29.65
C ALA A 242 1.67 10.51 -28.63
N PRO A 243 1.30 11.71 -29.09
CA PRO A 243 0.64 12.68 -28.21
C PRO A 243 -0.59 12.07 -27.54
N LEU A 244 -0.79 12.41 -26.26
CA LEU A 244 -1.94 11.92 -25.51
C LEU A 244 -3.24 12.42 -26.17
N PRO A 245 -4.30 11.59 -26.24
CA PRO A 245 -5.56 11.93 -26.90
C PRO A 245 -6.34 13.06 -26.19
N MET A 246 -5.93 13.40 -24.96
CA MET A 246 -6.51 14.47 -24.16
C MET A 246 -5.51 14.98 -23.12
N ALA A 247 -5.71 16.21 -22.64
CA ALA A 247 -4.89 16.79 -21.59
C ALA A 247 -5.14 16.10 -20.23
N CYS A 248 -4.06 15.85 -19.48
CA CYS A 248 -4.10 15.27 -18.14
C CYS A 248 -3.27 16.11 -17.18
N GLY A 249 -3.89 16.70 -16.15
CA GLY A 249 -3.21 17.55 -15.16
C GLY A 249 -2.19 16.82 -14.31
N GLY A 250 -2.31 15.50 -14.14
CA GLY A 250 -1.36 14.69 -13.40
C GLY A 250 -0.01 14.44 -14.11
N MET A 251 0.15 14.95 -15.33
CA MET A 251 1.39 14.82 -16.13
C MET A 251 2.37 16.00 -15.96
N GLN A 252 2.00 16.97 -15.16
CA GLN A 252 2.83 18.17 -14.91
C GLN A 252 3.82 17.93 -13.77
#